data_4b86a5f0681df81913d9db9db8e3e870
#
_entry.id   4b86a5f0681df81913d9db9db8e3e870
#
_cell.length_a   1.000
_cell.length_b   1.000
_cell.length_c   1.000
_cell.angle_alpha   90.00
_cell.angle_beta   90.00
_cell.angle_gamma   90.00
#
_symmetry.space_group_name_H-M   'P 1'
#
loop_
_entity.id
_entity.type
_entity.pdbx_description
1 polymer ?
#
loop_
_entity_poly.entity_id
_entity_poly.type
_entity_poly.pdbx_seq_one_letter_code
_entity_poly.pdbx_strand_id
1 'polypeptide(L)'
;MSPPHKAALKVGIGGLGTIGFSLAQRLDEGLEGLILSAVSARDADAARLRLNALRQQVPVLPLAELAQVCDVVVECAPAAVFSQVAEPTVRLGKVLITVSVGGLLDNWHLVEMAKTTGARINVPSGAIPGLDAVRAAALGEIKHVSMVTRKPPAGLAGAPHIQSNKIDLDSLAQPLKVFEGSAREGVEAFPANVNVAAALGLAGVGPEYTRLEIWADPGISRNTHTITVESDSARLELKIENIPTAENPGTGRIVVLSTLAALKRLVDPLTVGT
;
A
#
# COMPACT_ATOMS: atom_id res chain seq x y z
N MET A 1 -39.40 12.44 -0.89
CA MET A 1 -38.31 12.96 -1.74
C MET A 1 -37.09 12.11 -1.47
N SER A 2 -36.61 11.36 -2.47
CA SER A 2 -35.34 10.65 -2.32
C SER A 2 -34.21 11.67 -2.15
N PRO A 3 -33.24 11.45 -1.27
CA PRO A 3 -32.12 12.35 -1.12
C PRO A 3 -31.38 12.46 -2.46
N PRO A 4 -30.80 13.61 -2.79
CA PRO A 4 -30.06 13.77 -4.03
C PRO A 4 -28.92 12.73 -4.06
N HIS A 5 -28.90 11.89 -5.08
CA HIS A 5 -27.79 10.95 -5.31
C HIS A 5 -26.49 11.77 -5.44
N LYS A 6 -25.60 11.60 -4.49
CA LYS A 6 -24.26 12.19 -4.57
C LYS A 6 -23.60 11.63 -5.84
N ALA A 7 -23.04 12.50 -6.67
CA ALA A 7 -22.36 12.05 -7.87
C ALA A 7 -21.24 11.06 -7.51
N ALA A 8 -21.11 9.98 -8.28
CA ALA A 8 -20.07 8.98 -8.04
C ALA A 8 -18.67 9.60 -8.23
N LEU A 9 -17.74 9.25 -7.35
CA LEU A 9 -16.36 9.70 -7.44
C LEU A 9 -15.64 8.99 -8.58
N LYS A 10 -14.95 9.78 -9.39
CA LYS A 10 -14.11 9.31 -10.50
C LYS A 10 -12.78 8.80 -9.97
N VAL A 11 -12.50 7.51 -10.19
CA VAL A 11 -11.27 6.84 -9.73
C VAL A 11 -10.30 6.66 -10.88
N GLY A 12 -9.08 7.14 -10.71
CA GLY A 12 -7.93 6.88 -11.59
C GLY A 12 -6.99 5.86 -10.97
N ILE A 13 -6.38 4.99 -11.79
CA ILE A 13 -5.40 4.01 -11.32
C ILE A 13 -4.06 4.29 -11.97
N GLY A 14 -3.08 4.71 -11.18
CA GLY A 14 -1.69 4.92 -11.57
C GLY A 14 -0.88 3.63 -11.43
N GLY A 15 -0.69 2.92 -12.54
CA GLY A 15 -0.02 1.61 -12.59
C GLY A 15 -1.00 0.45 -12.74
N LEU A 16 -0.90 -0.28 -13.86
CA LEU A 16 -1.81 -1.39 -14.21
C LEU A 16 -1.12 -2.76 -14.04
N GLY A 17 -0.32 -2.89 -12.96
CA GLY A 17 0.25 -4.18 -12.53
C GLY A 17 -0.79 -5.07 -11.83
N THR A 18 -0.33 -6.07 -11.07
CA THR A 18 -1.21 -7.03 -10.36
C THR A 18 -2.27 -6.34 -9.49
N ILE A 19 -1.87 -5.36 -8.67
CA ILE A 19 -2.81 -4.64 -7.79
C ILE A 19 -3.74 -3.76 -8.62
N GLY A 20 -3.18 -2.90 -9.48
CA GLY A 20 -3.97 -1.92 -10.21
C GLY A 20 -4.97 -2.55 -11.19
N PHE A 21 -4.61 -3.64 -11.86
CA PHE A 21 -5.54 -4.34 -12.75
C PHE A 21 -6.67 -5.02 -11.98
N SER A 22 -6.36 -5.66 -10.84
CA SER A 22 -7.39 -6.26 -9.98
C SER A 22 -8.36 -5.20 -9.44
N LEU A 23 -7.86 -3.99 -9.09
CA LEU A 23 -8.71 -2.86 -8.69
C LEU A 23 -9.58 -2.38 -9.86
N ALA A 24 -9.02 -2.28 -11.07
CA ALA A 24 -9.77 -1.89 -12.27
C ALA A 24 -10.93 -2.84 -12.53
N GLN A 25 -10.69 -4.16 -12.46
CA GLN A 25 -11.73 -5.19 -12.62
C GLN A 25 -12.84 -5.03 -11.57
N ARG A 26 -12.50 -4.85 -10.30
CA ARG A 26 -13.48 -4.69 -9.22
C ARG A 26 -14.31 -3.41 -9.35
N LEU A 27 -13.70 -2.31 -9.80
CA LEU A 27 -14.43 -1.07 -10.09
C LEU A 27 -15.35 -1.22 -11.30
N ASP A 28 -14.91 -1.94 -12.34
CA ASP A 28 -15.70 -2.22 -13.54
C ASP A 28 -16.89 -3.17 -13.28
N GLU A 29 -16.76 -4.10 -12.33
CA GLU A 29 -17.85 -4.94 -11.82
C GLU A 29 -18.97 -4.10 -11.19
N GLY A 30 -18.66 -2.90 -10.73
CA GLY A 30 -19.54 -1.92 -10.13
C GLY A 30 -19.37 -1.85 -8.61
N LEU A 31 -18.99 -0.68 -8.13
CA LEU A 31 -18.96 -0.30 -6.72
C LEU A 31 -19.78 0.98 -6.56
N GLU A 32 -20.83 0.92 -5.75
CA GLU A 32 -21.72 2.06 -5.54
C GLU A 32 -20.94 3.31 -5.12
N GLY A 33 -21.20 4.42 -5.78
CA GLY A 33 -20.55 5.70 -5.53
C GLY A 33 -19.14 5.85 -6.10
N LEU A 34 -18.61 4.86 -6.85
CA LEU A 34 -17.28 4.87 -7.45
C LEU A 34 -17.34 4.49 -8.94
N ILE A 35 -16.60 5.20 -9.79
CA ILE A 35 -16.49 4.92 -11.22
C ILE A 35 -15.02 4.88 -11.64
N LEU A 36 -14.59 3.79 -12.30
CA LEU A 36 -13.29 3.75 -12.96
C LEU A 36 -13.29 4.71 -14.15
N SER A 37 -12.46 5.74 -14.11
CA SER A 37 -12.48 6.82 -15.10
C SER A 37 -11.24 6.89 -15.97
N ALA A 38 -10.10 6.48 -15.47
CA ALA A 38 -8.84 6.44 -16.23
C ALA A 38 -7.86 5.48 -15.58
N VAL A 39 -6.92 4.96 -16.37
CA VAL A 39 -5.78 4.21 -15.89
C VAL A 39 -4.50 4.74 -16.49
N SER A 40 -3.36 4.43 -15.87
CA SER A 40 -2.04 4.67 -16.46
C SER A 40 -1.19 3.42 -16.40
N ALA A 41 -0.41 3.19 -17.43
CA ALA A 41 0.54 2.08 -17.50
C ALA A 41 1.78 2.49 -18.31
N ARG A 42 2.91 1.84 -18.04
CA ARG A 42 4.16 2.07 -18.78
C ARG A 42 4.02 1.71 -20.26
N ASP A 43 3.39 0.57 -20.54
CA ASP A 43 3.07 0.10 -21.90
C ASP A 43 1.57 0.31 -22.12
N ALA A 44 1.22 1.36 -22.86
CA ALA A 44 -0.17 1.74 -23.11
C ALA A 44 -0.87 0.73 -24.04
N ASP A 45 -0.17 0.10 -24.97
CA ASP A 45 -0.78 -0.84 -25.91
C ASP A 45 -1.09 -2.18 -25.22
N ALA A 46 -0.15 -2.70 -24.43
CA ALA A 46 -0.40 -3.86 -23.57
C ALA A 46 -1.53 -3.59 -22.56
N ALA A 47 -1.59 -2.38 -22.02
CA ALA A 47 -2.67 -1.98 -21.11
C ALA A 47 -4.04 -1.99 -21.81
N ARG A 48 -4.15 -1.41 -23.01
CA ARG A 48 -5.39 -1.40 -23.79
C ARG A 48 -5.89 -2.82 -24.09
N LEU A 49 -4.97 -3.74 -24.42
CA LEU A 49 -5.32 -5.15 -24.62
C LEU A 49 -5.89 -5.80 -23.35
N ARG A 50 -5.30 -5.54 -22.18
CA ARG A 50 -5.83 -6.04 -20.90
C ARG A 50 -7.20 -5.43 -20.58
N LEU A 51 -7.37 -4.14 -20.85
CA LEU A 51 -8.61 -3.41 -20.59
C LEU A 51 -9.80 -3.87 -21.46
N ASN A 52 -9.55 -4.54 -22.60
CA ASN A 52 -10.60 -5.16 -23.40
C ASN A 52 -11.40 -6.24 -22.63
N ALA A 53 -10.87 -6.76 -21.53
CA ALA A 53 -11.59 -7.67 -20.64
C ALA A 53 -12.61 -6.96 -19.72
N LEU A 54 -12.57 -5.63 -19.64
CA LEU A 54 -13.50 -4.84 -18.85
C LEU A 54 -14.79 -4.58 -19.65
N ARG A 55 -15.88 -4.30 -18.92
CA ARG A 55 -17.19 -3.97 -19.50
C ARG A 55 -17.22 -2.56 -20.10
N GLN A 56 -16.43 -1.66 -19.51
CA GLN A 56 -16.33 -0.26 -19.93
C GLN A 56 -14.98 0.02 -20.60
N GLN A 57 -15.01 0.84 -21.63
CA GLN A 57 -13.77 1.36 -22.21
C GLN A 57 -13.23 2.47 -21.34
N VAL A 58 -12.00 2.28 -20.85
CA VAL A 58 -11.32 3.21 -19.94
C VAL A 58 -10.08 3.76 -20.64
N PRO A 59 -9.88 5.09 -20.70
CA PRO A 59 -8.71 5.69 -21.33
C PRO A 59 -7.43 5.37 -20.55
N VAL A 60 -6.36 5.12 -21.30
CA VAL A 60 -4.99 5.00 -20.77
C VAL A 60 -4.32 6.35 -20.92
N LEU A 61 -4.03 7.02 -19.81
CA LEU A 61 -3.46 8.37 -19.74
C LEU A 61 -2.05 8.34 -19.17
N PRO A 62 -1.23 9.37 -19.45
CA PRO A 62 0.00 9.62 -18.69
C PRO A 62 -0.28 9.75 -17.18
N LEU A 63 0.68 9.33 -16.33
CA LEU A 63 0.54 9.36 -14.87
C LEU A 63 0.12 10.74 -14.34
N ALA A 64 0.73 11.80 -14.85
CA ALA A 64 0.48 13.17 -14.41
C ALA A 64 -0.93 13.71 -14.79
N GLU A 65 -1.60 13.09 -15.76
CA GLU A 65 -2.91 13.55 -16.24
C GLU A 65 -4.09 12.93 -15.47
N LEU A 66 -3.87 11.84 -14.73
CA LEU A 66 -4.92 11.16 -13.97
C LEU A 66 -5.67 12.11 -13.04
N ALA A 67 -4.93 12.94 -12.31
CA ALA A 67 -5.50 13.87 -11.34
C ALA A 67 -6.35 14.99 -11.96
N GLN A 68 -6.22 15.24 -13.27
CA GLN A 68 -7.02 16.24 -13.98
C GLN A 68 -8.44 15.75 -14.26
N VAL A 69 -8.62 14.44 -14.43
CA VAL A 69 -9.90 13.83 -14.82
C VAL A 69 -10.54 13.00 -13.69
N CYS A 70 -9.84 12.78 -12.59
CA CYS A 70 -10.28 11.95 -11.47
C CYS A 70 -10.40 12.76 -10.18
N ASP A 71 -11.25 12.28 -9.26
CA ASP A 71 -11.43 12.82 -7.91
C ASP A 71 -10.52 12.09 -6.91
N VAL A 72 -10.28 10.81 -7.19
CA VAL A 72 -9.44 9.91 -6.41
C VAL A 72 -8.43 9.27 -7.34
N VAL A 73 -7.15 9.29 -6.99
CA VAL A 73 -6.11 8.56 -7.71
C VAL A 73 -5.52 7.49 -6.78
N VAL A 74 -5.57 6.23 -7.25
CA VAL A 74 -4.92 5.10 -6.57
C VAL A 74 -3.55 4.89 -7.20
N GLU A 75 -2.51 5.12 -6.42
CA GLU A 75 -1.12 4.90 -6.83
C GLU A 75 -0.74 3.44 -6.56
N CYS A 76 -0.43 2.70 -7.62
CA CYS A 76 0.01 1.31 -7.67
C CYS A 76 1.23 1.15 -8.60
N ALA A 77 1.95 2.23 -8.88
CA ALA A 77 3.10 2.26 -9.77
C ALA A 77 4.40 1.85 -9.04
N PRO A 78 5.47 1.53 -9.77
CA PRO A 78 6.78 1.35 -9.14
C PRO A 78 7.25 2.62 -8.41
N ALA A 79 7.96 2.46 -7.28
CA ALA A 79 8.44 3.57 -6.45
C ALA A 79 9.22 4.65 -7.23
N ALA A 80 9.96 4.27 -8.27
CA ALA A 80 10.72 5.20 -9.12
C ALA A 80 9.87 6.26 -9.85
N VAL A 81 8.57 6.02 -10.01
CA VAL A 81 7.63 6.97 -10.66
C VAL A 81 6.54 7.46 -9.72
N PHE A 82 6.67 7.19 -8.43
CA PHE A 82 5.71 7.57 -7.39
C PHE A 82 5.32 9.05 -7.46
N SER A 83 6.31 9.95 -7.53
CA SER A 83 6.09 11.39 -7.57
C SER A 83 5.30 11.84 -8.80
N GLN A 84 5.41 11.14 -9.93
CA GLN A 84 4.66 11.47 -11.15
C GLN A 84 3.15 11.25 -11.00
N VAL A 85 2.73 10.39 -10.07
CA VAL A 85 1.32 10.18 -9.71
C VAL A 85 0.92 11.06 -8.54
N ALA A 86 1.71 11.03 -7.48
CA ALA A 86 1.35 11.60 -6.20
C ALA A 86 1.37 13.13 -6.21
N GLU A 87 2.39 13.74 -6.79
CA GLU A 87 2.53 15.20 -6.77
C GLU A 87 1.40 15.93 -7.52
N PRO A 88 1.02 15.58 -8.76
CA PRO A 88 -0.12 16.20 -9.42
C PRO A 88 -1.43 15.99 -8.66
N THR A 89 -1.62 14.81 -8.06
CA THR A 89 -2.83 14.48 -7.29
C THR A 89 -2.95 15.38 -6.07
N VAL A 90 -1.88 15.51 -5.30
CA VAL A 90 -1.86 16.34 -4.09
C VAL A 90 -1.94 17.82 -4.45
N ARG A 91 -1.24 18.27 -5.48
CA ARG A 91 -1.26 19.67 -5.95
C ARG A 91 -2.66 20.14 -6.36
N LEU A 92 -3.45 19.26 -6.98
CA LEU A 92 -4.82 19.54 -7.40
C LEU A 92 -5.87 19.34 -6.28
N GLY A 93 -5.46 19.12 -5.03
CA GLY A 93 -6.37 18.97 -3.90
C GLY A 93 -7.20 17.67 -3.95
N LYS A 94 -6.75 16.67 -4.69
CA LYS A 94 -7.48 15.39 -4.88
C LYS A 94 -7.16 14.39 -3.77
N VAL A 95 -7.89 13.27 -3.77
CA VAL A 95 -7.60 12.16 -2.86
C VAL A 95 -6.55 11.25 -3.50
N LEU A 96 -5.43 11.05 -2.82
CA LEU A 96 -4.41 10.06 -3.16
C LEU A 96 -4.58 8.85 -2.25
N ILE A 97 -4.75 7.66 -2.83
CA ILE A 97 -4.61 6.39 -2.11
C ILE A 97 -3.32 5.75 -2.59
N THR A 98 -2.37 5.49 -1.70
CA THR A 98 -1.07 4.94 -2.09
C THR A 98 -0.76 3.62 -1.41
N VAL A 99 -0.30 2.64 -2.19
CA VAL A 99 0.24 1.37 -1.68
C VAL A 99 1.77 1.37 -1.60
N SER A 100 2.42 2.39 -2.17
CA SER A 100 3.88 2.58 -2.16
C SER A 100 4.29 3.47 -0.99
N VAL A 101 4.15 2.96 0.23
CA VAL A 101 4.37 3.76 1.45
C VAL A 101 5.81 4.22 1.60
N GLY A 102 6.79 3.42 1.17
CA GLY A 102 8.19 3.84 1.08
C GLY A 102 8.36 5.08 0.20
N GLY A 103 7.71 5.10 -0.97
CA GLY A 103 7.71 6.27 -1.84
C GLY A 103 7.12 7.52 -1.18
N LEU A 104 6.09 7.37 -0.33
CA LEU A 104 5.54 8.49 0.43
C LEU A 104 6.54 9.02 1.47
N LEU A 105 7.26 8.13 2.16
CA LEU A 105 8.28 8.54 3.13
C LEU A 105 9.40 9.36 2.47
N ASP A 106 9.81 9.00 1.26
CA ASP A 106 10.85 9.71 0.51
C ASP A 106 10.34 11.04 -0.09
N ASN A 107 9.02 11.22 -0.17
CA ASN A 107 8.36 12.42 -0.69
C ASN A 107 7.49 13.10 0.38
N TRP A 108 7.99 13.22 1.61
CA TRP A 108 7.23 13.75 2.76
C TRP A 108 6.69 15.17 2.55
N HIS A 109 7.35 15.97 1.70
CA HIS A 109 6.86 17.29 1.30
C HIS A 109 5.42 17.27 0.73
N LEU A 110 4.96 16.12 0.20
CA LEU A 110 3.59 15.96 -0.28
C LEU A 110 2.57 15.98 0.87
N VAL A 111 2.96 15.49 2.05
CA VAL A 111 2.11 15.57 3.25
C VAL A 111 1.94 17.04 3.67
N GLU A 112 3.01 17.82 3.63
CA GLU A 112 2.95 19.26 3.91
C GLU A 112 2.14 20.02 2.83
N MET A 113 2.34 19.67 1.56
CA MET A 113 1.54 20.23 0.46
C MET A 113 0.04 19.93 0.64
N ALA A 114 -0.33 18.72 1.07
CA ALA A 114 -1.72 18.35 1.28
C ALA A 114 -2.43 19.24 2.30
N LYS A 115 -1.72 19.76 3.32
CA LYS A 115 -2.28 20.70 4.31
C LYS A 115 -2.74 22.01 3.68
N THR A 116 -2.10 22.44 2.61
CA THR A 116 -2.40 23.72 1.93
C THR A 116 -3.34 23.57 0.75
N THR A 117 -3.32 22.42 0.07
CA THR A 117 -4.15 22.15 -1.11
C THR A 117 -5.52 21.56 -0.77
N GLY A 118 -5.72 21.08 0.46
CA GLY A 118 -6.91 20.34 0.87
C GLY A 118 -6.94 18.89 0.37
N ALA A 119 -5.86 18.40 -0.23
CA ALA A 119 -5.72 17.01 -0.63
C ALA A 119 -5.75 16.08 0.58
N ARG A 120 -6.14 14.83 0.34
CA ARG A 120 -6.06 13.77 1.36
C ARG A 120 -5.18 12.65 0.86
N ILE A 121 -4.21 12.23 1.67
CA ILE A 121 -3.34 11.10 1.41
C ILE A 121 -3.81 9.95 2.32
N ASN A 122 -4.29 8.87 1.71
CA ASN A 122 -4.74 7.66 2.40
C ASN A 122 -3.76 6.53 2.15
N VAL A 123 -3.24 5.97 3.22
CA VAL A 123 -2.45 4.73 3.19
C VAL A 123 -3.35 3.60 3.65
N PRO A 124 -3.76 2.67 2.78
CA PRO A 124 -4.55 1.51 3.17
C PRO A 124 -3.73 0.59 4.09
N SER A 125 -4.40 -0.25 4.86
CA SER A 125 -3.71 -1.20 5.76
C SER A 125 -2.79 -2.18 5.01
N GLY A 126 -2.98 -2.33 3.71
CA GLY A 126 -2.13 -3.20 2.90
C GLY A 126 -2.27 -4.65 3.33
N ALA A 127 -1.15 -5.25 3.69
CA ALA A 127 -1.06 -6.65 4.06
C ALA A 127 -1.03 -6.88 5.59
N ILE A 128 -1.31 -5.86 6.41
CA ILE A 128 -1.33 -5.99 7.88
C ILE A 128 -2.68 -5.55 8.48
N PRO A 129 -3.12 -6.17 9.59
CA PRO A 129 -4.33 -5.77 10.31
C PRO A 129 -4.04 -4.66 11.33
N GLY A 130 -5.12 -4.05 11.86
CA GLY A 130 -5.10 -3.32 13.12
C GLY A 130 -4.39 -1.97 13.11
N LEU A 131 -4.15 -1.34 11.94
CA LEU A 131 -3.58 0.02 11.90
C LEU A 131 -4.48 1.05 12.58
N ASP A 132 -5.78 0.83 12.61
CA ASP A 132 -6.75 1.66 13.34
C ASP A 132 -6.52 1.60 14.85
N ALA A 133 -6.29 0.39 15.40
CA ALA A 133 -5.97 0.23 16.82
C ALA A 133 -4.62 0.86 17.18
N VAL A 134 -3.61 0.73 16.30
CA VAL A 134 -2.30 1.38 16.50
C VAL A 134 -2.43 2.90 16.48
N ARG A 135 -3.22 3.45 15.55
CA ARG A 135 -3.50 4.90 15.49
C ARG A 135 -4.24 5.40 16.73
N ALA A 136 -5.18 4.61 17.25
CA ALA A 136 -5.86 4.95 18.49
C ALA A 136 -4.89 4.97 19.68
N ALA A 137 -4.02 3.96 19.81
CA ALA A 137 -2.99 3.90 20.84
C ALA A 137 -1.97 5.07 20.72
N ALA A 138 -1.68 5.53 19.50
CA ALA A 138 -0.78 6.65 19.26
C ALA A 138 -1.33 8.03 19.70
N LEU A 139 -2.60 8.13 20.07
CA LEU A 139 -3.15 9.33 20.73
C LEU A 139 -2.79 9.40 22.21
N GLY A 140 -2.39 8.27 22.81
CA GLY A 140 -1.76 8.17 24.12
C GLY A 140 -0.25 8.02 23.99
N GLU A 141 0.39 7.29 24.92
CA GLU A 141 1.83 7.03 24.90
C GLU A 141 2.12 5.59 24.43
N ILE A 142 2.72 5.44 23.26
CA ILE A 142 3.26 4.16 22.81
C ILE A 142 4.69 4.02 23.32
N LYS A 143 4.97 2.95 24.05
CA LYS A 143 6.28 2.61 24.61
C LYS A 143 7.14 1.82 23.65
N HIS A 144 6.52 0.93 22.86
CA HIS A 144 7.22 0.05 21.94
C HIS A 144 6.36 -0.36 20.76
N VAL A 145 6.94 -0.35 19.55
CA VAL A 145 6.36 -0.94 18.34
C VAL A 145 7.40 -1.79 17.65
N SER A 146 7.07 -3.03 17.41
CA SER A 146 7.92 -3.93 16.64
C SER A 146 7.14 -4.75 15.63
N MET A 147 7.81 -5.10 14.56
CA MET A 147 7.31 -5.98 13.51
C MET A 147 8.35 -7.02 13.14
N VAL A 148 7.97 -8.28 13.17
CA VAL A 148 8.75 -9.39 12.64
C VAL A 148 8.09 -9.85 11.36
N THR A 149 8.83 -9.72 10.26
CA THR A 149 8.41 -10.18 8.93
C THR A 149 9.17 -11.45 8.57
N ARG A 150 8.45 -12.53 8.25
CA ARG A 150 9.03 -13.75 7.71
C ARG A 150 8.56 -13.95 6.27
N LYS A 151 9.49 -14.29 5.40
CA LYS A 151 9.22 -14.51 3.97
C LYS A 151 9.95 -15.75 3.47
N PRO A 152 9.37 -16.47 2.49
CA PRO A 152 10.13 -17.45 1.74
C PRO A 152 11.40 -16.82 1.13
N PRO A 153 12.57 -17.52 1.10
CA PRO A 153 13.83 -16.98 0.61
C PRO A 153 13.74 -16.33 -0.77
N ALA A 154 13.03 -16.98 -1.70
CA ALA A 154 12.83 -16.44 -3.06
C ALA A 154 12.16 -15.06 -3.10
N GLY A 155 11.34 -14.71 -2.10
CA GLY A 155 10.69 -13.41 -1.99
C GLY A 155 11.61 -12.27 -1.56
N LEU A 156 12.84 -12.57 -1.14
CA LEU A 156 13.85 -11.61 -0.67
C LEU A 156 15.07 -11.52 -1.58
N ALA A 157 15.29 -12.50 -2.45
CA ALA A 157 16.53 -12.64 -3.25
C ALA A 157 16.88 -11.39 -4.09
N GLY A 158 15.86 -10.66 -4.58
CA GLY A 158 16.07 -9.44 -5.37
C GLY A 158 16.30 -8.16 -4.56
N ALA A 159 16.30 -8.23 -3.21
CA ALA A 159 16.44 -7.04 -2.38
C ALA A 159 17.89 -6.50 -2.41
N PRO A 160 18.07 -5.16 -2.50
CA PRO A 160 19.40 -4.54 -2.49
C PRO A 160 20.27 -4.98 -1.32
N HIS A 161 19.72 -5.06 -0.13
CA HIS A 161 20.42 -5.49 1.06
C HIS A 161 20.98 -6.92 0.96
N ILE A 162 20.20 -7.85 0.40
CA ILE A 162 20.62 -9.25 0.18
C ILE A 162 21.79 -9.31 -0.81
N GLN A 163 21.66 -8.57 -1.92
CA GLN A 163 22.66 -8.56 -2.97
C GLN A 163 23.97 -7.90 -2.52
N SER A 164 23.88 -6.73 -1.89
CA SER A 164 25.07 -5.98 -1.43
C SER A 164 25.85 -6.71 -0.35
N ASN A 165 25.16 -7.43 0.54
CA ASN A 165 25.78 -8.21 1.60
C ASN A 165 26.09 -9.66 1.17
N LYS A 166 25.79 -10.05 -0.08
CA LYS A 166 26.02 -11.40 -0.63
C LYS A 166 25.46 -12.50 0.26
N ILE A 167 24.23 -12.28 0.79
CA ILE A 167 23.56 -13.24 1.67
C ILE A 167 23.07 -14.41 0.79
N ASP A 168 23.59 -15.61 1.07
CA ASP A 168 23.14 -16.82 0.40
C ASP A 168 21.77 -17.25 0.96
N LEU A 169 20.76 -17.23 0.11
CA LEU A 169 19.40 -17.66 0.45
C LEU A 169 19.04 -19.02 -0.12
N ASP A 170 19.84 -19.56 -1.05
CA ASP A 170 19.49 -20.80 -1.77
C ASP A 170 19.78 -22.05 -0.93
N SER A 171 20.78 -21.99 -0.05
CA SER A 171 21.22 -23.10 0.79
C SER A 171 20.57 -23.14 2.18
N LEU A 172 19.57 -22.28 2.45
CA LEU A 172 18.99 -22.18 3.79
C LEU A 172 18.21 -23.41 4.20
N ALA A 173 18.67 -24.11 5.25
CA ALA A 173 17.96 -25.21 5.91
C ALA A 173 17.13 -24.76 7.12
N GLN A 174 17.41 -23.57 7.67
CA GLN A 174 16.76 -22.99 8.85
C GLN A 174 16.46 -21.50 8.61
N PRO A 175 15.50 -20.91 9.34
CA PRO A 175 15.24 -19.47 9.27
C PRO A 175 16.48 -18.64 9.56
N LEU A 176 16.77 -17.65 8.72
CA LEU A 176 17.87 -16.71 8.87
C LEU A 176 17.32 -15.29 9.05
N LYS A 177 17.71 -14.59 10.12
CA LYS A 177 17.47 -13.15 10.25
C LYS A 177 18.40 -12.41 9.30
N VAL A 178 17.83 -11.78 8.27
CA VAL A 178 18.59 -11.07 7.23
C VAL A 178 18.64 -9.57 7.46
N PHE A 179 17.80 -9.04 8.35
CA PHE A 179 17.79 -7.61 8.69
C PHE A 179 17.21 -7.38 10.09
N GLU A 180 17.78 -6.40 10.78
CA GLU A 180 17.25 -5.81 12.00
C GLU A 180 17.59 -4.31 12.01
N GLY A 181 16.58 -3.46 12.25
CA GLY A 181 16.73 -2.01 12.27
C GLY A 181 15.37 -1.32 12.45
N SER A 182 15.30 -0.05 12.10
CA SER A 182 14.06 0.69 12.04
C SER A 182 13.27 0.38 10.75
N ALA A 183 11.97 0.69 10.74
CA ALA A 183 11.17 0.60 9.52
C ALA A 183 11.69 1.54 8.42
N ARG A 184 12.27 2.70 8.77
CA ARG A 184 12.91 3.63 7.83
C ARG A 184 14.10 2.97 7.13
N GLU A 185 15.03 2.41 7.88
CA GLU A 185 16.19 1.68 7.34
C GLU A 185 15.74 0.46 6.51
N GLY A 186 14.67 -0.20 6.93
CA GLY A 186 14.06 -1.29 6.18
C GLY A 186 13.55 -0.88 4.80
N VAL A 187 12.99 0.33 4.64
CA VAL A 187 12.55 0.86 3.33
C VAL A 187 13.73 0.99 2.38
N GLU A 188 14.87 1.46 2.84
CA GLU A 188 16.09 1.60 2.03
C GLU A 188 16.68 0.23 1.67
N ALA A 189 16.72 -0.69 2.64
CA ALA A 189 17.30 -2.03 2.47
C ALA A 189 16.42 -2.95 1.59
N PHE A 190 15.08 -2.82 1.68
CA PHE A 190 14.10 -3.70 1.04
C PHE A 190 12.92 -2.92 0.43
N PRO A 191 13.12 -2.00 -0.51
CA PRO A 191 12.09 -1.05 -0.97
C PRO A 191 10.81 -1.72 -1.50
N ALA A 192 10.91 -2.92 -2.08
CA ALA A 192 9.75 -3.66 -2.57
C ALA A 192 9.03 -4.51 -1.51
N ASN A 193 9.56 -4.58 -0.27
CA ASN A 193 9.15 -5.59 0.71
C ASN A 193 8.61 -5.02 2.02
N VAL A 194 8.73 -3.71 2.27
CA VAL A 194 8.52 -3.12 3.62
C VAL A 194 7.46 -2.01 3.68
N ASN A 195 6.64 -1.86 2.65
CA ASN A 195 5.51 -0.91 2.68
C ASN A 195 4.63 -1.09 3.93
N VAL A 196 4.48 -2.32 4.40
CA VAL A 196 3.69 -2.64 5.60
C VAL A 196 4.35 -2.13 6.88
N ALA A 197 5.70 -2.22 7.01
CA ALA A 197 6.41 -1.69 8.17
C ALA A 197 6.40 -0.14 8.17
N ALA A 198 6.54 0.46 6.99
CA ALA A 198 6.38 1.91 6.83
C ALA A 198 4.96 2.36 7.22
N ALA A 199 3.92 1.64 6.80
CA ALA A 199 2.53 1.94 7.18
C ALA A 199 2.31 1.80 8.70
N LEU A 200 2.89 0.78 9.33
CA LEU A 200 2.85 0.61 10.78
C LEU A 200 3.52 1.79 11.49
N GLY A 201 4.70 2.22 11.02
CA GLY A 201 5.40 3.39 11.56
C GLY A 201 4.55 4.66 11.47
N LEU A 202 3.93 4.91 10.31
CA LEU A 202 3.05 6.07 10.11
C LEU A 202 1.78 6.02 10.99
N ALA A 203 1.29 4.83 11.30
CA ALA A 203 0.15 4.68 12.19
C ALA A 203 0.51 4.84 13.68
N GLY A 204 1.76 4.57 14.04
CA GLY A 204 2.25 4.56 15.42
C GLY A 204 3.19 5.72 15.75
N VAL A 205 4.43 5.38 16.11
CA VAL A 205 5.44 6.30 16.66
C VAL A 205 6.37 6.92 15.62
N GLY A 206 6.14 6.66 14.35
CA GLY A 206 7.05 7.02 13.26
C GLY A 206 7.91 5.83 12.80
N PRO A 207 8.31 5.83 11.51
CA PRO A 207 9.09 4.73 10.95
C PRO A 207 10.51 4.63 11.53
N GLU A 208 11.07 5.71 12.08
CA GLU A 208 12.37 5.76 12.73
C GLU A 208 12.37 5.01 14.07
N TYR A 209 11.23 4.98 14.78
CA TYR A 209 11.07 4.37 16.09
C TYR A 209 10.33 3.02 16.06
N THR A 210 9.91 2.58 14.88
CA THR A 210 9.28 1.27 14.67
C THR A 210 10.35 0.24 14.37
N ARG A 211 10.56 -0.73 15.27
CA ARG A 211 11.53 -1.80 15.09
C ARG A 211 11.07 -2.80 14.05
N LEU A 212 11.95 -3.22 13.16
CA LEU A 212 11.70 -4.19 12.12
C LEU A 212 12.73 -5.30 12.11
N GLU A 213 12.26 -6.54 12.09
CA GLU A 213 13.08 -7.71 11.76
C GLU A 213 12.56 -8.35 10.47
N ILE A 214 13.48 -8.75 9.58
CA ILE A 214 13.17 -9.52 8.38
C ILE A 214 13.91 -10.85 8.42
N TRP A 215 13.16 -11.91 8.23
CA TRP A 215 13.66 -13.28 8.25
C TRP A 215 13.40 -13.97 6.90
N ALA A 216 14.42 -14.57 6.32
CA ALA A 216 14.27 -15.55 5.26
C ALA A 216 13.97 -16.91 5.92
N ASP A 217 12.80 -17.48 5.62
CA ASP A 217 12.34 -18.68 6.29
C ASP A 217 11.95 -19.76 5.24
N PRO A 218 12.77 -20.80 5.06
CA PRO A 218 12.48 -21.86 4.10
C PRO A 218 11.31 -22.77 4.52
N GLY A 219 10.89 -22.74 5.79
CA GLY A 219 9.80 -23.52 6.33
C GLY A 219 8.40 -22.99 6.05
N ILE A 220 8.29 -21.80 5.43
CA ILE A 220 7.00 -21.17 5.15
C ILE A 220 6.78 -20.98 3.65
N SER A 221 5.50 -21.00 3.24
CA SER A 221 5.06 -20.72 1.88
C SER A 221 4.36 -19.37 1.72
N ARG A 222 4.17 -18.63 2.83
CA ARG A 222 3.40 -17.38 2.88
C ARG A 222 4.16 -16.31 3.65
N ASN A 223 4.08 -15.08 3.19
CA ASN A 223 4.58 -13.95 3.98
C ASN A 223 3.78 -13.86 5.29
N THR A 224 4.49 -13.85 6.41
CA THR A 224 3.92 -13.73 7.75
C THR A 224 4.43 -12.44 8.40
N HIS A 225 3.54 -11.69 9.02
CA HIS A 225 3.88 -10.51 9.80
C HIS A 225 3.33 -10.67 11.23
N THR A 226 4.18 -10.48 12.20
CA THR A 226 3.81 -10.41 13.63
C THR A 226 4.14 -9.02 14.13
N ILE A 227 3.16 -8.33 14.68
CA ILE A 227 3.25 -6.96 15.18
C ILE A 227 3.00 -6.99 16.67
N THR A 228 3.85 -6.30 17.42
CA THR A 228 3.65 -6.07 18.86
C THR A 228 3.67 -4.58 19.12
N VAL A 229 2.65 -4.09 19.83
CA VAL A 229 2.57 -2.70 20.28
C VAL A 229 2.33 -2.70 21.78
N GLU A 230 3.14 -1.96 22.51
CA GLU A 230 2.96 -1.69 23.93
C GLU A 230 2.70 -0.20 24.14
N SER A 231 1.58 0.13 24.74
CA SER A 231 1.18 1.50 25.05
C SER A 231 0.72 1.63 26.51
N ASP A 232 0.42 2.85 26.92
CA ASP A 232 -0.18 3.15 28.21
C ASP A 232 -1.62 2.63 28.34
N SER A 233 -2.29 2.41 27.19
CA SER A 233 -3.71 2.05 27.11
C SER A 233 -3.97 0.59 26.77
N ALA A 234 -3.04 -0.07 26.05
CA ALA A 234 -3.21 -1.45 25.61
C ALA A 234 -1.89 -2.11 25.20
N ARG A 235 -1.86 -3.45 25.27
CA ARG A 235 -0.89 -4.29 24.57
C ARG A 235 -1.57 -4.99 23.41
N LEU A 236 -1.04 -4.85 22.22
CA LEU A 236 -1.55 -5.45 21.00
C LEU A 236 -0.55 -6.47 20.46
N GLU A 237 -1.04 -7.65 20.12
CA GLU A 237 -0.32 -8.65 19.34
C GLU A 237 -1.16 -9.02 18.13
N LEU A 238 -0.64 -8.80 16.95
CA LEU A 238 -1.34 -9.01 15.68
C LEU A 238 -0.50 -9.91 14.79
N LYS A 239 -1.07 -11.00 14.30
CA LYS A 239 -0.42 -11.89 13.35
C LYS A 239 -1.25 -12.02 12.09
N ILE A 240 -0.61 -11.97 10.93
CA ILE A 240 -1.23 -12.24 9.65
C ILE A 240 -0.33 -13.14 8.80
N GLU A 241 -0.94 -14.12 8.15
CA GLU A 241 -0.34 -15.00 7.15
C GLU A 241 -1.00 -14.70 5.80
N ASN A 242 -0.26 -14.00 4.93
CA ASN A 242 -0.81 -13.50 3.68
C ASN A 242 -0.96 -14.60 2.63
N ILE A 243 -2.13 -14.70 2.03
CA ILE A 243 -2.34 -15.55 0.85
C ILE A 243 -1.80 -14.79 -0.37
N PRO A 244 -0.80 -15.33 -1.10
CA PRO A 244 -0.25 -14.65 -2.26
C PRO A 244 -1.25 -14.55 -3.41
N THR A 245 -1.08 -13.56 -4.28
CA THR A 245 -1.79 -13.53 -5.56
C THR A 245 -1.19 -14.58 -6.50
N ALA A 246 -1.99 -15.08 -7.43
CA ALA A 246 -1.52 -16.07 -8.41
C ALA A 246 -0.47 -15.46 -9.38
N GLU A 247 -0.62 -14.16 -9.71
CA GLU A 247 0.25 -13.47 -10.66
C GLU A 247 1.58 -13.00 -10.02
N ASN A 248 1.57 -12.69 -8.72
CA ASN A 248 2.75 -12.19 -8.01
C ASN A 248 2.77 -12.73 -6.57
N PRO A 249 3.59 -13.76 -6.30
CA PRO A 249 3.73 -14.34 -4.96
C PRO A 249 4.21 -13.35 -3.88
N GLY A 250 4.89 -12.27 -4.27
CA GLY A 250 5.31 -11.19 -3.37
C GLY A 250 4.17 -10.32 -2.85
N THR A 251 2.99 -10.36 -3.51
CA THR A 251 1.83 -9.53 -3.17
C THR A 251 0.73 -10.38 -2.53
N GLY A 252 0.32 -10.02 -1.33
CA GLY A 252 -0.85 -10.66 -0.68
C GLY A 252 -2.17 -10.20 -1.31
N ARG A 253 -3.13 -11.11 -1.47
CA ARG A 253 -4.48 -10.81 -1.98
C ARG A 253 -5.19 -9.73 -1.17
N ILE A 254 -4.94 -9.67 0.13
CA ILE A 254 -5.54 -8.70 1.05
C ILE A 254 -5.19 -7.25 0.69
N VAL A 255 -4.07 -6.99 -0.01
CA VAL A 255 -3.66 -5.64 -0.40
C VAL A 255 -4.69 -4.99 -1.33
N VAL A 256 -5.18 -5.74 -2.32
CA VAL A 256 -6.25 -5.26 -3.22
C VAL A 256 -7.53 -4.97 -2.42
N LEU A 257 -7.91 -5.89 -1.53
CA LEU A 257 -9.13 -5.76 -0.72
C LEU A 257 -9.07 -4.60 0.26
N SER A 258 -7.93 -4.36 0.90
CA SER A 258 -7.75 -3.21 1.79
C SER A 258 -7.76 -1.88 1.04
N THR A 259 -7.25 -1.85 -0.19
CA THR A 259 -7.32 -0.67 -1.05
C THR A 259 -8.76 -0.39 -1.50
N LEU A 260 -9.52 -1.43 -1.84
CA LEU A 260 -10.96 -1.30 -2.13
C LEU A 260 -11.75 -0.82 -0.91
N ALA A 261 -11.41 -1.33 0.29
CA ALA A 261 -12.03 -0.85 1.54
C ALA A 261 -11.73 0.64 1.78
N ALA A 262 -10.50 1.10 1.49
CA ALA A 262 -10.15 2.52 1.58
C ALA A 262 -10.92 3.37 0.57
N LEU A 263 -11.15 2.88 -0.66
CA LEU A 263 -12.01 3.53 -1.66
C LEU A 263 -13.47 3.60 -1.19
N LYS A 264 -14.03 2.47 -0.74
CA LYS A 264 -15.41 2.41 -0.26
C LYS A 264 -15.66 3.35 0.91
N ARG A 265 -14.69 3.48 1.83
CA ARG A 265 -14.76 4.42 2.96
C ARG A 265 -15.03 5.87 2.54
N LEU A 266 -14.71 6.26 1.31
CA LEU A 266 -14.96 7.62 0.81
C LEU A 266 -16.44 7.87 0.49
N VAL A 267 -17.21 6.82 0.24
CA VAL A 267 -18.60 6.89 -0.26
C VAL A 267 -19.60 6.20 0.66
N ASP A 268 -19.19 5.20 1.43
CA ASP A 268 -20.06 4.46 2.33
C ASP A 268 -20.61 5.37 3.45
N PRO A 269 -21.91 5.29 3.76
CA PRO A 269 -22.52 6.08 4.84
C PRO A 269 -22.13 5.59 6.24
N LEU A 270 -21.70 4.33 6.35
CA LEU A 270 -21.21 3.71 7.58
C LEU A 270 -19.73 3.37 7.44
N THR A 271 -18.92 3.87 8.36
CA THR A 271 -17.51 3.49 8.49
C THR A 271 -17.28 2.78 9.80
N VAL A 272 -16.45 1.73 9.79
CA VAL A 272 -16.03 0.98 10.97
C VAL A 272 -14.50 1.08 11.09
N GLY A 273 -14.03 1.23 12.30
CA GLY A 273 -12.63 1.55 12.59
C GLY A 273 -12.33 3.05 12.46
N THR A 274 -11.14 3.47 12.88
CA THR A 274 -10.72 4.89 12.89
C THR A 274 -10.11 5.35 11.59
#